data_55673535ee112652b21f7958d5287ea7
#
_entry.id   55673535ee112652b21f7958d5287ea7
#
_cell.length_a   1.000
_cell.length_b   1.000
_cell.length_c   1.000
_cell.angle_alpha   90.00
_cell.angle_beta   90.00
_cell.angle_gamma   90.00
#
_symmetry.space_group_name_H-M   'P 1'
#
loop_
_entity.id
_entity.type
_entity.pdbx_description
1 polymer ?
#
loop_
_entity_poly.entity_id
_entity_poly.type
_entity_poly.pdbx_seq_one_letter_code
_entity_poly.pdbx_strand_id
1 'polypeptide(L)'
;STVNQLFNGMKTSDSALIKKSFHKNAVLQTITRTAEVKNESINDFALSISKAEKESLDERIIFSNILIDGNLASVWTPYEFYYKGQFSHCGVNSFQLVKSNNEWKIQYIIDTRRKDNCKN
;
A
#
# COMPACT_ATOMS: atom_id res chain seq x y z
N SER A 1 10.91 -7.46 0.95
CA SER A 1 9.84 -7.57 1.93
C SER A 1 8.49 -7.55 1.24
N THR A 2 7.46 -7.99 1.95
CA THR A 2 6.09 -8.01 1.42
C THR A 2 5.61 -6.61 1.06
N VAL A 3 5.92 -5.63 1.89
CA VAL A 3 5.53 -4.23 1.62
C VAL A 3 6.23 -3.71 0.36
N ASN A 4 7.53 -3.95 0.22
CA ASN A 4 8.24 -3.56 -1.00
C ASN A 4 7.70 -4.28 -2.23
N GLN A 5 7.29 -5.54 -2.09
CA GLN A 5 6.70 -6.30 -3.18
C GLN A 5 5.43 -5.63 -3.71
N LEU A 6 4.56 -5.12 -2.79
CA LEU A 6 3.37 -4.40 -3.18
C LEU A 6 3.70 -3.18 -4.02
N PHE A 7 4.63 -2.34 -3.54
CA PHE A 7 4.95 -1.09 -4.23
C PHE A 7 5.71 -1.34 -5.55
N ASN A 8 6.51 -2.38 -5.60
CA ASN A 8 7.13 -2.79 -6.87
C ASN A 8 6.07 -3.24 -7.88
N GLY A 9 5.04 -3.98 -7.41
CA GLY A 9 3.93 -4.38 -8.28
C GLY A 9 3.18 -3.18 -8.84
N MET A 10 2.97 -2.13 -8.03
CA MET A 10 2.34 -0.90 -8.50
C MET A 10 3.18 -0.24 -9.59
N LYS A 11 4.48 -0.11 -9.36
CA LYS A 11 5.38 0.57 -10.29
C LYS A 11 5.51 -0.17 -11.61
N THR A 12 5.52 -1.50 -11.57
CA THR A 12 5.68 -2.32 -12.78
C THR A 12 4.35 -2.75 -13.39
N SER A 13 3.22 -2.28 -12.83
CA SER A 13 1.86 -2.63 -13.28
C SER A 13 1.61 -4.14 -13.27
N ASP A 14 2.12 -4.81 -12.23
CA ASP A 14 2.06 -6.27 -12.11
C ASP A 14 0.98 -6.68 -11.12
N SER A 15 -0.21 -6.98 -11.62
CA SER A 15 -1.35 -7.34 -10.78
C SER A 15 -1.13 -8.64 -10.02
N ALA A 16 -0.40 -9.59 -10.60
CA ALA A 16 -0.12 -10.86 -9.93
C ALA A 16 0.77 -10.65 -8.70
N LEU A 17 1.77 -9.79 -8.82
CA LEU A 17 2.66 -9.46 -7.72
C LEU A 17 1.90 -8.78 -6.59
N ILE A 18 0.97 -7.87 -6.94
CA ILE A 18 0.12 -7.19 -5.96
C ILE A 18 -0.74 -8.20 -5.22
N LYS A 19 -1.46 -9.05 -5.94
CA LYS A 19 -2.34 -10.05 -5.30
C LYS A 19 -1.57 -10.99 -4.41
N LYS A 20 -0.35 -11.35 -4.79
CA LYS A 20 0.51 -12.24 -4.01
C LYS A 20 0.91 -11.62 -2.68
N SER A 21 0.94 -10.29 -2.59
CA SER A 21 1.31 -9.59 -1.36
C SER A 21 0.21 -9.64 -0.29
N PHE A 22 -1.03 -9.89 -0.68
CA PHE A 22 -2.17 -9.84 0.23
C PHE A 22 -2.60 -11.22 0.71
N HIS A 23 -3.05 -11.27 1.97
CA HIS A 23 -3.73 -12.44 2.50
C HIS A 23 -5.10 -12.54 1.80
N LYS A 24 -5.65 -13.75 1.70
CA LYS A 24 -6.88 -14.00 0.93
C LYS A 24 -8.10 -13.21 1.40
N ASN A 25 -8.16 -12.85 2.68
CA ASN A 25 -9.28 -12.08 3.25
C ASN A 25 -8.86 -10.68 3.64
N ALA A 26 -7.87 -10.12 2.94
CA ALA A 26 -7.33 -8.81 3.29
C ALA A 26 -8.31 -7.68 3.02
N VAL A 27 -8.15 -6.61 3.78
CA VAL A 27 -8.98 -5.39 3.69
C VAL A 27 -8.08 -4.22 3.29
N LEU A 28 -8.55 -3.46 2.30
CA LEU A 28 -7.87 -2.26 1.84
C LEU A 28 -8.83 -1.09 1.98
N GLN A 29 -8.42 -0.07 2.74
CA GLN A 29 -9.25 1.10 3.02
C GLN A 29 -8.44 2.38 2.89
N THR A 30 -9.14 3.46 2.54
CA THR A 30 -8.55 4.79 2.54
C THR A 30 -9.44 5.77 3.30
N ILE A 31 -8.82 6.73 3.98
CA ILE A 31 -9.54 7.77 4.71
C ILE A 31 -9.64 8.97 3.79
N THR A 32 -10.87 9.44 3.54
CA THR A 32 -11.12 10.60 2.69
C THR A 32 -10.83 11.89 3.43
N ARG A 33 -10.84 13.02 2.70
CA ARG A 33 -10.62 14.33 3.29
C ARG A 33 -11.66 14.70 4.34
N THR A 34 -12.86 14.11 4.25
CA THR A 34 -13.93 14.33 5.22
C THR A 34 -13.98 13.27 6.31
N ALA A 35 -12.90 12.52 6.46
CA ALA A 35 -12.73 11.47 7.48
C ALA A 35 -13.70 10.30 7.29
N GLU A 36 -14.20 10.09 6.09
CA GLU A 36 -14.94 8.88 5.76
C GLU A 36 -13.98 7.78 5.36
N VAL A 37 -14.33 6.53 5.67
CA VAL A 37 -13.50 5.39 5.31
C VAL A 37 -14.12 4.71 4.11
N LYS A 38 -13.34 4.59 3.04
CA LYS A 38 -13.75 3.90 1.82
C LYS A 38 -13.06 2.55 1.73
N ASN A 39 -13.84 1.52 1.44
CA ASN A 39 -13.31 0.18 1.17
C ASN A 39 -12.96 0.06 -0.30
N GLU A 40 -11.86 -0.63 -0.58
CA GLU A 40 -11.49 -0.94 -1.97
C GLU A 40 -11.27 -2.44 -2.09
N SER A 41 -11.85 -3.06 -3.12
CA SER A 41 -11.60 -4.46 -3.41
C SER A 41 -10.16 -4.64 -3.87
N ILE A 42 -9.48 -5.65 -3.33
CA ILE A 42 -8.10 -5.93 -3.73
C ILE A 42 -8.05 -6.35 -5.20
N ASN A 43 -9.07 -7.09 -5.67
CA ASN A 43 -9.14 -7.46 -7.09
C ASN A 43 -9.30 -6.23 -7.97
N ASP A 44 -10.16 -5.27 -7.59
CA ASP A 44 -10.35 -4.05 -8.36
C ASP A 44 -9.09 -3.18 -8.34
N PHE A 45 -8.44 -3.10 -7.19
CA PHE A 45 -7.18 -2.36 -7.07
C PHE A 45 -6.11 -2.96 -7.99
N ALA A 46 -5.91 -4.27 -7.93
CA ALA A 46 -4.93 -4.95 -8.76
C ALA A 46 -5.26 -4.78 -10.25
N LEU A 47 -6.54 -4.84 -10.61
CA LEU A 47 -6.96 -4.66 -11.99
C LEU A 47 -6.66 -3.25 -12.48
N SER A 48 -6.96 -2.22 -11.67
CA SER A 48 -6.68 -0.84 -12.05
C SER A 48 -5.17 -0.61 -12.23
N ILE A 49 -4.35 -1.21 -11.36
CA ILE A 49 -2.90 -1.11 -11.48
C ILE A 49 -2.41 -1.76 -12.79
N SER A 50 -2.98 -2.91 -13.16
CA SER A 50 -2.56 -3.61 -14.38
C SER A 50 -2.83 -2.80 -15.66
N LYS A 51 -3.78 -1.87 -15.61
CA LYS A 51 -4.11 -1.00 -16.75
C LYS A 51 -3.26 0.24 -16.82
N ALA A 52 -2.47 0.55 -15.79
CA ALA A 52 -1.60 1.71 -15.77
C ALA A 52 -0.35 1.46 -16.61
N GLU A 53 0.21 2.53 -17.19
CA GLU A 53 1.51 2.43 -17.86
C GLU A 53 2.57 2.06 -16.84
N LYS A 54 3.54 1.23 -17.25
CA LYS A 54 4.65 0.87 -16.40
C LYS A 54 5.40 2.14 -15.98
N GLU A 55 5.86 2.18 -14.73
CA GLU A 55 6.59 3.28 -14.12
C GLU A 55 5.75 4.55 -13.93
N SER A 56 4.44 4.53 -14.24
CA SER A 56 3.60 5.70 -14.02
C SER A 56 3.17 5.86 -12.56
N LEU A 57 3.08 4.76 -11.81
CA LEU A 57 2.68 4.75 -10.41
C LEU A 57 3.91 4.54 -9.54
N ASP A 58 4.35 5.60 -8.87
CA ASP A 58 5.57 5.58 -8.07
C ASP A 58 5.26 6.07 -6.66
N GLU A 59 5.11 5.14 -5.74
CA GLU A 59 4.92 5.47 -4.33
C GLU A 59 6.23 5.27 -3.60
N ARG A 60 6.78 6.38 -3.10
CA ARG A 60 8.06 6.40 -2.38
C ARG A 60 7.78 6.37 -0.90
N ILE A 61 8.25 5.32 -0.23
CA ILE A 61 7.93 5.07 1.17
C ILE A 61 9.18 5.12 2.04
N ILE A 62 8.94 5.39 3.32
CA ILE A 62 9.95 5.27 4.37
C ILE A 62 9.38 4.31 5.41
N PHE A 63 10.16 3.30 5.82
CA PHE A 63 9.77 2.44 6.92
C PHE A 63 10.07 3.18 8.23
N SER A 64 9.03 3.80 8.80
CA SER A 64 9.19 4.58 10.02
C SER A 64 9.14 3.73 11.27
N ASN A 65 8.18 2.82 11.35
CA ASN A 65 7.99 1.94 12.49
C ASN A 65 7.63 0.55 12.03
N ILE A 66 8.27 -0.44 12.64
CA ILE A 66 7.94 -1.85 12.42
C ILE A 66 7.89 -2.51 13.80
N LEU A 67 6.72 -3.07 14.14
CA LEU A 67 6.50 -3.75 15.41
C LEU A 67 6.08 -5.17 15.11
N ILE A 68 6.68 -6.14 15.79
CA ILE A 68 6.41 -7.56 15.53
C ILE A 68 6.14 -8.27 16.84
N ASP A 69 5.08 -9.08 16.84
CA ASP A 69 4.79 -10.02 17.91
C ASP A 69 4.34 -11.34 17.28
N GLY A 70 5.24 -12.34 17.29
CA GLY A 70 4.94 -13.64 16.69
C GLY A 70 4.54 -13.53 15.23
N ASN A 71 3.31 -13.90 14.93
CA ASN A 71 2.79 -13.92 13.56
C ASN A 71 2.08 -12.62 13.15
N LEU A 72 2.21 -11.57 13.95
CA LEU A 72 1.62 -10.26 13.66
C LEU A 72 2.72 -9.22 13.52
N ALA A 73 2.60 -8.37 12.50
CA ALA A 73 3.46 -7.20 12.35
C ALA A 73 2.61 -5.98 12.01
N SER A 74 2.99 -4.85 12.62
CA SER A 74 2.41 -3.54 12.29
C SER A 74 3.51 -2.70 11.65
N VAL A 75 3.21 -2.11 10.50
CA VAL A 75 4.18 -1.32 9.74
C VAL A 75 3.58 0.02 9.39
N TRP A 76 4.33 1.08 9.65
CA TRP A 76 3.92 2.46 9.41
C TRP A 76 4.84 3.06 8.35
N THR A 77 4.30 3.44 7.19
CA THR A 77 5.12 3.97 6.10
C THR A 77 4.60 5.33 5.61
N PRO A 78 5.24 6.42 6.02
CA PRO A 78 5.03 7.69 5.32
C PRO A 78 5.38 7.55 3.86
N TYR A 79 4.61 8.22 2.99
CA TYR A 79 4.83 8.08 1.55
C TYR A 79 4.60 9.38 0.81
N GLU A 80 5.22 9.48 -0.37
CA GLU A 80 4.90 10.46 -1.40
C GLU A 80 4.55 9.70 -2.67
N PHE A 81 3.45 10.05 -3.30
CA PHE A 81 3.02 9.38 -4.52
C PHE A 81 3.19 10.30 -5.72
N TYR A 82 3.85 9.77 -6.75
CA TYR A 82 4.09 10.45 -8.01
C TYR A 82 3.38 9.70 -9.12
N TYR A 83 2.71 10.45 -9.99
CA TYR A 83 2.04 9.89 -11.15
C TYR A 83 2.69 10.46 -12.41
N LYS A 84 3.23 9.56 -13.25
CA LYS A 84 3.94 9.96 -14.48
C LYS A 84 5.03 11.00 -14.18
N GLY A 85 5.75 10.79 -13.10
CA GLY A 85 6.86 11.67 -12.70
C GLY A 85 6.45 12.95 -11.98
N GLN A 86 5.16 13.19 -11.80
CA GLN A 86 4.68 14.40 -11.12
C GLN A 86 4.08 14.08 -9.77
N PHE A 87 4.39 14.92 -8.79
CA PHE A 87 3.86 14.77 -7.45
C PHE A 87 2.33 14.81 -7.46
N SER A 88 1.70 13.83 -6.83
CA SER A 88 0.25 13.73 -6.73
C SER A 88 -0.23 14.04 -5.31
N HIS A 89 0.21 13.25 -4.34
CA HIS A 89 -0.24 13.40 -2.95
C HIS A 89 0.73 12.68 -2.02
N CYS A 90 0.52 12.85 -0.72
CA CYS A 90 1.30 12.17 0.29
C CYS A 90 0.39 11.67 1.41
N GLY A 91 0.95 10.96 2.35
CA GLY A 91 0.22 10.46 3.50
C GLY A 91 1.01 9.41 4.24
N VAL A 92 0.28 8.51 4.89
CA VAL A 92 0.84 7.38 5.62
C VAL A 92 0.04 6.14 5.29
N ASN A 93 0.72 5.01 5.10
CA ASN A 93 0.09 3.70 5.05
C ASN A 93 0.29 3.01 6.39
N SER A 94 -0.80 2.51 6.96
CA SER A 94 -0.75 1.67 8.15
C SER A 94 -1.06 0.25 7.73
N PHE A 95 -0.08 -0.64 7.90
CA PHE A 95 -0.18 -2.05 7.50
C PHE A 95 -0.32 -2.94 8.71
N GLN A 96 -1.16 -3.96 8.58
CA GLN A 96 -1.15 -5.10 9.49
C GLN A 96 -0.83 -6.34 8.66
N LEU A 97 0.22 -7.06 9.05
CA LEU A 97 0.71 -8.22 8.33
C LEU A 97 0.55 -9.45 9.19
N VAL A 98 0.25 -10.58 8.55
CA VAL A 98 0.14 -11.87 9.22
C VAL A 98 1.13 -12.84 8.58
N LYS A 99 1.89 -13.54 9.42
CA LYS A 99 2.81 -14.58 8.93
C LYS A 99 2.04 -15.90 8.86
N SER A 100 1.90 -16.42 7.66
CA SER A 100 1.18 -17.65 7.39
C SER A 100 2.05 -18.51 6.48
N ASN A 101 2.24 -19.78 6.83
CA ASN A 101 3.09 -20.70 6.06
C ASN A 101 4.49 -20.13 5.81
N ASN A 102 5.07 -19.50 6.85
CA ASN A 102 6.40 -18.87 6.80
C ASN A 102 6.50 -17.69 5.83
N GLU A 103 5.37 -17.13 5.43
CA GLU A 103 5.34 -15.95 4.56
C GLU A 103 4.52 -14.85 5.20
N TRP A 104 5.06 -13.63 5.19
CA TRP A 104 4.30 -12.46 5.62
C TRP A 104 3.35 -12.05 4.50
N LYS A 105 2.07 -11.82 4.85
CA LYS A 105 1.04 -11.34 3.92
C LYS A 105 0.33 -10.16 4.54
N ILE A 106 -0.09 -9.23 3.69
CA ILE A 106 -0.83 -8.06 4.14
C ILE A 106 -2.27 -8.46 4.44
N GLN A 107 -2.69 -8.23 5.69
CA GLN A 107 -4.06 -8.49 6.12
C GLN A 107 -4.92 -7.24 6.05
N TYR A 108 -4.33 -6.06 6.32
CA TYR A 108 -5.07 -4.82 6.40
C TYR A 108 -4.16 -3.66 6.05
N ILE A 109 -4.65 -2.78 5.17
CA ILE A 109 -4.03 -1.48 4.92
C ILE A 109 -5.10 -0.43 5.07
N ILE A 110 -4.81 0.60 5.85
CA ILE A 110 -5.58 1.84 5.82
C ILE A 110 -4.60 2.98 5.61
N ASP A 111 -4.96 3.92 4.75
CA ASP A 111 -4.07 5.02 4.44
C ASP A 111 -4.77 6.37 4.54
N THR A 112 -3.96 7.41 4.65
CA THR A 112 -4.40 8.79 4.51
C THR A 112 -3.90 9.34 3.18
N ARG A 113 -4.59 10.37 2.67
CA ARG A 113 -4.19 11.08 1.46
C ARG A 113 -4.34 12.55 1.70
N ARG A 114 -3.27 13.31 1.51
CA ARG A 114 -3.27 14.75 1.68
C ARG A 114 -2.34 15.40 0.66
N LYS A 115 -2.50 16.70 0.46
CA LYS A 115 -1.65 17.44 -0.47
C LYS A 115 -0.81 18.49 0.26
N ASP A 116 -1.03 18.67 1.55
CA ASP A 116 -0.30 19.62 2.38
C ASP A 116 0.55 18.89 3.40
N ASN A 117 1.53 19.60 3.95
CA ASN A 117 2.46 19.06 4.96
C ASN A 117 3.12 17.76 4.49
N CYS A 118 3.46 17.70 3.20
CA CYS A 118 4.02 16.50 2.61
C CYS A 118 5.53 16.38 2.77
N LYS A 119 6.20 17.46 3.08
CA LYS A 119 7.65 17.41 3.31
C LYS A 119 7.96 17.19 4.77
N ASN A 120 8.92 16.34 4.99
CA ASN A 120 9.41 16.04 6.32
C ASN A 120 10.71 16.74 6.56
#